data_66b0af3c37f53fa3b09cafbed882faa9
#
_entry.id   66b0af3c37f53fa3b09cafbed882faa9
#
_cell.length_a   1.000
_cell.length_b   1.000
_cell.length_c   1.000
_cell.angle_alpha   90.00
_cell.angle_beta   90.00
_cell.angle_gamma   90.00
#
_symmetry.space_group_name_H-M   'P 1'
#
loop_
_entity.id
_entity.type
_entity.pdbx_description
1 polymer ?
#
loop_
_entity_poly.entity_id
_entity_poly.type
_entity_poly.pdbx_seq_one_letter_code
_entity_poly.pdbx_strand_id
1 'polypeptide(L)'
;MARYNFDDRNIKWNKLTLPPVGELKHLLFSILSVDEESHIVHVLFKFAANEKIILQRHMIQNNTFVVQGEHRLYEPDGTLKEIRPTGMYKSSPPGDVHREGGGSDQDVIVFFDMRGSDGVFYEILDDDQNVVAALSYADFLGAYKAQQGIA
;
A
#
# COMPACT_ATOMS: atom_id res chain seq x y z
N MET A 1 10.83 -25.02 7.73
CA MET A 1 9.41 -24.87 7.44
C MET A 1 9.25 -24.24 6.06
N ALA A 2 8.39 -24.81 5.23
CA ALA A 2 8.12 -24.25 3.92
C ALA A 2 7.40 -22.88 4.08
N ARG A 3 7.84 -21.90 3.33
CA ARG A 3 7.21 -20.60 3.33
C ARG A 3 5.91 -20.65 2.49
N TYR A 4 4.90 -19.92 2.93
CA TYR A 4 3.64 -19.83 2.21
C TYR A 4 3.80 -18.88 1.02
N ASN A 5 3.29 -19.29 -0.13
CA ASN A 5 3.24 -18.47 -1.33
C ASN A 5 1.79 -18.33 -1.77
N PHE A 6 1.32 -17.08 -1.84
CA PHE A 6 0.02 -16.76 -2.38
C PHE A 6 0.04 -16.94 -3.91
N ASP A 7 -0.98 -17.58 -4.46
CA ASP A 7 -1.08 -17.76 -5.90
C ASP A 7 -1.61 -16.47 -6.54
N ASP A 8 -0.69 -15.66 -7.06
CA ASP A 8 -1.01 -14.36 -7.63
C ASP A 8 -1.05 -14.35 -9.18
N ARG A 9 -1.12 -15.53 -9.81
CA ARG A 9 -1.09 -15.62 -11.29
C ARG A 9 -2.23 -14.87 -11.97
N ASN A 10 -3.35 -14.64 -11.28
CA ASN A 10 -4.49 -13.90 -11.80
C ASN A 10 -4.51 -12.43 -11.36
N ILE A 11 -3.48 -11.98 -10.68
CA ILE A 11 -3.38 -10.59 -10.22
C ILE A 11 -2.58 -9.78 -11.24
N LYS A 12 -3.15 -8.65 -11.65
CA LYS A 12 -2.47 -7.70 -12.53
C LYS A 12 -1.67 -6.73 -11.67
N TRP A 13 -0.37 -7.01 -11.53
CA TRP A 13 0.51 -6.11 -10.78
C TRP A 13 0.88 -4.89 -11.61
N ASN A 14 0.80 -3.71 -11.00
CA ASN A 14 1.09 -2.43 -11.63
C ASN A 14 2.16 -1.70 -10.82
N LYS A 15 2.98 -0.92 -11.53
CA LYS A 15 3.88 0.04 -10.89
C LYS A 15 3.11 1.31 -10.59
N LEU A 16 3.48 1.99 -9.50
CA LEU A 16 2.86 3.25 -9.11
C LEU A 16 3.82 4.39 -9.43
N THR A 17 3.36 5.30 -10.30
CA THR A 17 4.13 6.48 -10.70
C THR A 17 3.37 7.73 -10.30
N LEU A 18 4.02 8.61 -9.54
CA LEU A 18 3.42 9.85 -9.02
C LEU A 18 4.29 11.05 -9.37
N PRO A 19 3.85 11.97 -10.24
CA PRO A 19 4.56 13.22 -10.42
C PRO A 19 4.54 14.06 -9.13
N PRO A 20 5.62 14.76 -8.78
CA PRO A 20 6.92 14.80 -9.44
C PRO A 20 7.91 13.72 -8.96
N VAL A 21 7.48 12.84 -8.05
CA VAL A 21 8.34 11.82 -7.43
C VAL A 21 8.81 10.77 -8.44
N GLY A 22 7.95 10.42 -9.42
CA GLY A 22 8.21 9.38 -10.39
C GLY A 22 7.73 8.01 -9.90
N GLU A 23 8.39 6.94 -10.34
CA GLU A 23 8.03 5.59 -9.93
C GLU A 23 8.36 5.37 -8.46
N LEU A 24 7.40 4.88 -7.68
CA LEU A 24 7.63 4.46 -6.30
C LEU A 24 8.29 3.08 -6.32
N LYS A 25 9.54 3.04 -5.88
CA LYS A 25 10.35 1.82 -5.92
C LYS A 25 9.91 0.84 -4.84
N HIS A 26 10.12 -0.45 -5.11
CA HIS A 26 9.88 -1.55 -4.18
C HIS A 26 8.42 -1.79 -3.87
N LEU A 27 7.52 -1.32 -4.74
CA LEU A 27 6.09 -1.39 -4.55
C LEU A 27 5.39 -1.76 -5.85
N LEU A 28 4.49 -2.75 -5.79
CA LEU A 28 3.52 -3.05 -6.84
C LEU A 28 2.13 -3.02 -6.22
N PHE A 29 1.12 -2.78 -7.05
CA PHE A 29 -0.25 -2.77 -6.58
C PHE A 29 -1.21 -3.36 -7.60
N SER A 30 -2.35 -3.81 -7.12
CA SER A 30 -3.47 -4.23 -7.97
C SER A 30 -4.77 -3.86 -7.27
N ILE A 31 -5.63 -3.09 -7.95
CA ILE A 31 -6.90 -2.67 -7.37
C ILE A 31 -7.93 -3.76 -7.65
N LEU A 32 -8.53 -4.29 -6.59
CA LEU A 32 -9.50 -5.38 -6.68
C LEU A 32 -10.91 -4.88 -6.93
N SER A 33 -11.28 -3.77 -6.28
CA SER A 33 -12.60 -3.17 -6.45
C SER A 33 -12.61 -1.73 -5.95
N VAL A 34 -13.53 -0.94 -6.47
CA VAL A 34 -13.83 0.40 -5.98
C VAL A 34 -15.33 0.51 -5.81
N ASP A 35 -15.76 0.86 -4.60
CA ASP A 35 -17.16 1.19 -4.32
C ASP A 35 -17.31 2.70 -4.42
N GLU A 36 -17.90 3.18 -5.51
CA GLU A 36 -18.00 4.62 -5.79
C GLU A 36 -19.00 5.32 -4.88
N GLU A 37 -19.96 4.61 -4.34
CA GLU A 37 -20.94 5.18 -3.43
C GLU A 37 -20.35 5.48 -2.06
N SER A 38 -19.60 4.53 -1.50
CA SER A 38 -19.02 4.64 -0.16
C SER A 38 -17.56 5.08 -0.16
N HIS A 39 -16.92 5.22 -1.34
CA HIS A 39 -15.50 5.55 -1.50
C HIS A 39 -14.59 4.56 -0.78
N ILE A 40 -14.91 3.27 -0.92
CA ILE A 40 -14.09 2.18 -0.38
C ILE A 40 -13.29 1.58 -1.52
N VAL A 41 -11.96 1.46 -1.32
CA VAL A 41 -11.08 0.86 -2.31
C VAL A 41 -10.42 -0.37 -1.69
N HIS A 42 -10.52 -1.50 -2.40
CA HIS A 42 -9.83 -2.72 -2.03
C HIS A 42 -8.63 -2.90 -2.96
N VAL A 43 -7.45 -3.01 -2.38
CA VAL A 43 -6.21 -3.10 -3.14
C VAL A 43 -5.27 -4.12 -2.51
N LEU A 44 -4.51 -4.82 -3.36
CA LEU A 44 -3.36 -5.60 -2.94
C LEU A 44 -2.12 -4.76 -3.18
N PHE A 45 -1.31 -4.59 -2.14
CA PHE A 45 0.04 -4.05 -2.27
C PHE A 45 1.05 -5.16 -2.10
N LYS A 46 2.10 -5.10 -2.91
CA LYS A 46 3.23 -6.01 -2.82
C LYS A 46 4.49 -5.19 -2.55
N PHE A 47 5.07 -5.38 -1.37
CA PHE A 47 6.29 -4.68 -0.98
C PHE A 47 7.46 -5.62 -1.11
N ALA A 48 8.56 -5.14 -1.71
CA ALA A 48 9.73 -5.96 -1.97
C ALA A 48 10.40 -6.43 -0.68
N ALA A 49 10.90 -7.67 -0.71
CA ALA A 49 11.64 -8.25 0.40
C ALA A 49 12.85 -7.40 0.74
N ASN A 50 13.06 -7.18 2.03
CA ASN A 50 14.25 -6.49 2.56
C ASN A 50 14.40 -5.03 2.14
N GLU A 51 13.33 -4.41 1.62
CA GLU A 51 13.34 -3.03 1.16
C GLU A 51 12.28 -2.22 1.91
N LYS A 52 12.42 -0.90 1.84
CA LYS A 52 11.47 0.05 2.42
C LYS A 52 10.97 0.99 1.33
N ILE A 53 9.66 1.23 1.31
CA ILE A 53 9.13 2.25 0.40
C ILE A 53 9.30 3.64 1.00
N ILE A 54 9.03 4.67 0.20
CA ILE A 54 9.08 6.06 0.62
C ILE A 54 8.15 6.32 1.81
N LEU A 55 8.50 7.30 2.63
CA LEU A 55 7.73 7.70 3.80
C LEU A 55 6.34 8.17 3.40
N GLN A 56 5.32 7.79 4.15
CA GLN A 56 3.93 8.15 3.86
C GLN A 56 3.13 8.40 5.13
N ARG A 57 2.07 9.20 4.98
CA ARG A 57 1.05 9.40 6.02
C ARG A 57 -0.27 8.86 5.49
N HIS A 58 -0.92 8.00 6.25
CA HIS A 58 -2.27 7.53 5.92
C HIS A 58 -3.28 8.58 6.37
N MET A 59 -4.07 9.09 5.43
CA MET A 59 -5.07 10.14 5.70
C MET A 59 -6.46 9.56 5.98
N ILE A 60 -6.61 8.25 5.84
CA ILE A 60 -7.88 7.53 6.00
C ILE A 60 -7.66 6.28 6.86
N GLN A 61 -8.77 5.67 7.29
CA GLN A 61 -8.70 4.38 7.98
C GLN A 61 -8.28 3.29 6.99
N ASN A 62 -7.33 2.47 7.39
CA ASN A 62 -6.90 1.29 6.64
C ASN A 62 -7.12 0.05 7.49
N ASN A 63 -7.81 -0.93 6.90
CA ASN A 63 -7.91 -2.27 7.46
C ASN A 63 -7.05 -3.17 6.59
N THR A 64 -6.09 -3.87 7.20
CA THR A 64 -5.11 -4.65 6.46
C THR A 64 -5.11 -6.09 6.88
N PHE A 65 -4.83 -6.97 5.92
CA PHE A 65 -4.67 -8.40 6.16
C PHE A 65 -3.46 -8.90 5.38
N VAL A 66 -2.50 -9.49 6.08
CA VAL A 66 -1.27 -9.99 5.45
C VAL A 66 -1.55 -11.33 4.79
N VAL A 67 -1.47 -11.36 3.47
CA VAL A 67 -1.78 -12.53 2.65
C VAL A 67 -0.57 -13.45 2.47
N GLN A 68 0.61 -12.85 2.37
CA GLN A 68 1.87 -13.57 2.19
C GLN A 68 3.00 -12.78 2.82
N GLY A 69 3.95 -13.48 3.42
CA GLY A 69 5.17 -12.87 3.92
C GLY A 69 5.01 -12.14 5.22
N GLU A 70 5.93 -11.24 5.48
CA GLU A 70 6.01 -10.48 6.72
C GLU A 70 5.94 -8.99 6.40
N HIS A 71 4.88 -8.33 6.87
CA HIS A 71 4.67 -6.90 6.64
C HIS A 71 5.40 -6.11 7.73
N ARG A 72 6.44 -5.39 7.34
CA ARG A 72 7.22 -4.58 8.26
C ARG A 72 6.88 -3.11 8.12
N LEU A 73 6.68 -2.47 9.27
CA LEU A 73 6.49 -1.03 9.35
C LEU A 73 7.70 -0.41 10.05
N TYR A 74 8.12 0.75 9.57
CA TYR A 74 9.31 1.44 10.04
C TYR A 74 8.96 2.86 10.45
N GLU A 75 9.64 3.35 11.48
CA GLU A 75 9.58 4.76 11.86
C GLU A 75 10.15 5.65 10.73
N PRO A 76 9.87 6.97 10.75
CA PRO A 76 10.43 7.87 9.72
C PRO A 76 11.95 7.78 9.57
N ASP A 77 12.69 7.52 10.67
CA ASP A 77 14.15 7.37 10.63
C ASP A 77 14.62 6.02 10.10
N GLY A 78 13.67 5.10 9.78
CA GLY A 78 14.00 3.79 9.25
C GLY A 78 14.16 2.68 10.27
N THR A 79 14.02 2.97 11.57
CA THR A 79 14.03 1.91 12.60
C THR A 79 12.75 1.08 12.53
N LEU A 80 12.87 -0.21 12.80
CA LEU A 80 11.74 -1.13 12.77
C LEU A 80 10.74 -0.78 13.88
N LYS A 81 9.49 -0.60 13.50
CA LYS A 81 8.39 -0.24 14.40
C LYS A 81 7.50 -1.43 14.74
N GLU A 82 7.13 -2.21 13.73
CA GLU A 82 6.17 -3.31 13.88
C GLU A 82 6.39 -4.37 12.82
N ILE A 83 6.17 -5.63 13.20
CA ILE A 83 6.17 -6.78 12.28
C ILE A 83 4.77 -7.40 12.33
N ARG A 84 4.16 -7.56 11.16
CA ARG A 84 2.87 -8.22 11.01
C ARG A 84 3.05 -9.50 10.19
N PRO A 85 2.90 -10.68 10.82
CA PRO A 85 3.09 -11.95 10.08
C PRO A 85 1.91 -12.26 9.18
N THR A 86 2.09 -13.23 8.30
CA THR A 86 1.01 -13.76 7.45
C THR A 86 -0.20 -14.13 8.30
N GLY A 87 -1.38 -13.72 7.84
CA GLY A 87 -2.64 -13.97 8.53
C GLY A 87 -3.03 -12.90 9.56
N MET A 88 -2.18 -11.91 9.80
CA MET A 88 -2.52 -10.86 10.75
C MET A 88 -3.46 -9.82 10.14
N TYR A 89 -4.54 -9.53 10.85
CA TYR A 89 -5.45 -8.42 10.55
C TYR A 89 -5.16 -7.25 11.46
N LYS A 90 -5.17 -6.03 10.90
CA LYS A 90 -4.97 -4.81 11.69
C LYS A 90 -5.87 -3.71 11.16
N SER A 91 -6.58 -3.03 12.06
CA SER A 91 -7.32 -1.81 11.75
C SER A 91 -6.54 -0.62 12.27
N SER A 92 -6.24 0.33 11.40
CA SER A 92 -5.41 1.49 11.73
C SER A 92 -6.15 2.79 11.42
N PRO A 93 -6.26 3.70 12.40
CA PRO A 93 -6.87 5.01 12.17
C PRO A 93 -5.97 5.88 11.31
N PRO A 94 -6.50 6.99 10.76
CA PRO A 94 -5.68 7.94 10.01
C PRO A 94 -4.63 8.62 10.88
N GLY A 95 -3.57 9.10 10.25
CA GLY A 95 -2.56 9.96 10.86
C GLY A 95 -1.19 9.34 11.10
N ASP A 96 -1.06 8.02 10.96
CA ASP A 96 0.23 7.37 11.17
C ASP A 96 1.21 7.69 10.04
N VAL A 97 2.46 8.00 10.42
CA VAL A 97 3.55 8.29 9.49
C VAL A 97 4.57 7.18 9.59
N HIS A 98 4.76 6.44 8.49
CA HIS A 98 5.67 5.29 8.50
C HIS A 98 6.16 4.96 7.09
N ARG A 99 7.14 4.05 7.05
CA ARG A 99 7.55 3.35 5.82
C ARG A 99 7.08 1.91 5.93
N GLU A 100 6.89 1.26 4.80
CA GLU A 100 6.47 -0.14 4.75
C GLU A 100 7.43 -0.95 3.90
N GLY A 101 7.53 -2.25 4.19
CA GLY A 101 8.36 -3.15 3.41
C GLY A 101 8.11 -4.61 3.74
N GLY A 102 8.81 -5.48 3.03
CA GLY A 102 8.74 -6.92 3.25
C GLY A 102 9.87 -7.42 4.15
N GLY A 103 9.67 -8.60 4.72
CA GLY A 103 10.70 -9.29 5.47
C GLY A 103 11.82 -9.82 4.55
N SER A 104 12.78 -10.53 5.14
CA SER A 104 14.00 -10.96 4.43
C SER A 104 13.78 -12.11 3.45
N ASP A 105 12.72 -12.91 3.62
CA ASP A 105 12.58 -14.19 2.90
C ASP A 105 11.80 -14.09 1.60
N GLN A 106 10.88 -13.16 1.50
CA GLN A 106 10.02 -13.02 0.33
C GLN A 106 9.34 -11.65 0.32
N ASP A 107 8.83 -11.25 -0.84
CA ASP A 107 7.97 -10.08 -0.96
C ASP A 107 6.73 -10.30 -0.13
N VAL A 108 6.24 -9.25 0.52
CA VAL A 108 5.00 -9.31 1.28
C VAL A 108 3.84 -8.84 0.42
N ILE A 109 2.72 -9.56 0.51
CA ILE A 109 1.46 -9.18 -0.13
C ILE A 109 0.45 -8.88 0.97
N VAL A 110 -0.12 -7.67 0.93
CA VAL A 110 -1.06 -7.19 1.95
C VAL A 110 -2.33 -6.73 1.27
N PHE A 111 -3.46 -7.22 1.76
CA PHE A 111 -4.77 -6.73 1.35
C PHE A 111 -5.10 -5.48 2.17
N PHE A 112 -5.48 -4.41 1.49
CA PHE A 112 -5.90 -3.15 2.11
C PHE A 112 -7.36 -2.87 1.79
N ASP A 113 -8.16 -2.68 2.84
CA ASP A 113 -9.51 -2.14 2.78
C ASP A 113 -9.40 -0.67 3.20
N MET A 114 -9.42 0.23 2.21
CA MET A 114 -9.23 1.66 2.44
C MET A 114 -10.58 2.35 2.46
N ARG A 115 -10.92 2.93 3.60
CA ARG A 115 -12.23 3.56 3.84
C ARG A 115 -12.04 5.06 3.96
N GLY A 116 -12.35 5.76 2.90
CA GLY A 116 -12.09 7.18 2.85
C GLY A 116 -13.28 8.02 2.43
N SER A 117 -12.97 9.24 2.12
CA SER A 117 -13.85 10.20 1.50
C SER A 117 -13.45 10.36 0.04
N ASP A 118 -13.95 11.37 -0.62
CA ASP A 118 -13.53 11.73 -1.98
C ASP A 118 -12.20 12.50 -2.04
N GLY A 119 -11.51 12.63 -0.91
CA GLY A 119 -10.25 13.38 -0.79
C GLY A 119 -9.00 12.52 -0.84
N VAL A 120 -7.95 12.98 -0.16
CA VAL A 120 -6.63 12.38 -0.14
C VAL A 120 -6.63 11.13 0.75
N PHE A 121 -6.10 10.03 0.21
CA PHE A 121 -5.92 8.77 0.94
C PHE A 121 -4.53 8.67 1.56
N TYR A 122 -3.49 9.07 0.81
CA TYR A 122 -2.10 9.02 1.27
C TYR A 122 -1.38 10.31 0.91
N GLU A 123 -0.57 10.80 1.83
CA GLU A 123 0.45 11.81 1.55
C GLU A 123 1.79 11.12 1.45
N ILE A 124 2.53 11.41 0.39
CA ILE A 124 3.89 10.91 0.19
C ILE A 124 4.83 12.00 0.69
N LEU A 125 5.77 11.62 1.53
CA LEU A 125 6.63 12.55 2.26
C LEU A 125 8.10 12.36 1.89
N ASP A 126 8.86 13.45 1.96
CA ASP A 126 10.32 13.35 1.93
C ASP A 126 10.84 13.01 3.34
N ASP A 127 12.17 12.91 3.49
CA ASP A 127 12.77 12.52 4.76
C ASP A 127 12.58 13.59 5.85
N ASP A 128 12.27 14.82 5.48
CA ASP A 128 11.95 15.93 6.39
C ASP A 128 10.46 16.02 6.68
N GLN A 129 9.67 15.04 6.20
CA GLN A 129 8.21 14.94 6.35
C GLN A 129 7.44 16.06 5.61
N ASN A 130 8.03 16.62 4.58
CA ASN A 130 7.31 17.53 3.68
C ASN A 130 6.51 16.71 2.67
N VAL A 131 5.28 17.16 2.37
CA VAL A 131 4.44 16.50 1.38
C VAL A 131 5.00 16.77 -0.01
N VAL A 132 5.38 15.73 -0.75
CA VAL A 132 5.92 15.83 -2.10
C VAL A 132 4.96 15.29 -3.16
N ALA A 133 3.97 14.49 -2.77
CA ALA A 133 2.90 14.00 -3.63
C ALA A 133 1.75 13.52 -2.76
N ALA A 134 0.60 13.28 -3.40
CA ALA A 134 -0.58 12.75 -2.72
C ALA A 134 -1.32 11.79 -3.64
N LEU A 135 -1.95 10.79 -3.03
CA LEU A 135 -2.86 9.87 -3.71
C LEU A 135 -4.26 10.10 -3.18
N SER A 136 -5.17 10.47 -4.07
CA SER A 136 -6.57 10.72 -3.72
C SER A 136 -7.44 9.51 -4.11
N TYR A 137 -8.70 9.53 -3.65
CA TYR A 137 -9.71 8.59 -4.13
C TYR A 137 -9.80 8.60 -5.67
N ALA A 138 -9.79 9.79 -6.28
CA ALA A 138 -9.87 9.93 -7.74
C ALA A 138 -8.69 9.25 -8.44
N ASP A 139 -7.50 9.29 -7.85
CA ASP A 139 -6.32 8.60 -8.39
C ASP A 139 -6.51 7.08 -8.39
N PHE A 140 -7.05 6.52 -7.30
CA PHE A 140 -7.33 5.08 -7.23
C PHE A 140 -8.44 4.69 -8.22
N LEU A 141 -9.49 5.47 -8.33
CA LEU A 141 -10.57 5.20 -9.28
C LEU A 141 -10.04 5.23 -10.71
N GLY A 142 -9.22 6.22 -11.06
CA GLY A 142 -8.59 6.32 -12.38
C GLY A 142 -7.69 5.12 -12.66
N ALA A 143 -6.88 4.72 -11.69
CA ALA A 143 -6.00 3.55 -11.83
C ALA A 143 -6.80 2.25 -11.99
N TYR A 144 -7.91 2.12 -11.28
CA TYR A 144 -8.80 0.96 -11.41
C TYR A 144 -9.37 0.88 -12.82
N LYS A 145 -9.89 1.99 -13.34
CA LYS A 145 -10.43 2.04 -14.70
C LYS A 145 -9.38 1.69 -15.74
N ALA A 146 -8.17 2.22 -15.60
CA ALA A 146 -7.05 1.90 -16.48
C ALA A 146 -6.70 0.41 -16.43
N GLN A 147 -6.65 -0.16 -15.23
CA GLN A 147 -6.35 -1.57 -15.02
C GLN A 147 -7.41 -2.48 -15.67
N GLN A 148 -8.68 -2.07 -15.65
CA GLN A 148 -9.78 -2.80 -16.27
C GLN A 148 -9.94 -2.51 -17.76
N GLY A 149 -9.16 -1.60 -18.33
CA GLY A 149 -9.29 -1.20 -19.72
C GLY A 149 -10.51 -0.33 -20.01
N ILE A 150 -11.01 0.37 -18.98
CA ILE A 150 -12.16 1.28 -19.10
C ILE A 150 -11.65 2.70 -19.37
N ALA A 151 -12.25 3.36 -20.36
CA ALA A 151 -11.86 4.73 -20.71
C ALA A 151 -12.30 5.75 -19.63
#